data_a61e3ffa54b2c93be802e99326f57d07
#
_entry.id   a61e3ffa54b2c93be802e99326f57d07
#
_cell.length_a   1.000
_cell.length_b   1.000
_cell.length_c   1.000
_cell.angle_alpha   90.00
_cell.angle_beta   90.00
_cell.angle_gamma   90.00
#
_symmetry.space_group_name_H-M   'P 1'
#
loop_
_entity.id
_entity.type
_entity.pdbx_description
1 polymer ?
#
loop_
_entity_poly.entity_id
_entity_poly.type
_entity_poly.pdbx_seq_one_letter_code
_entity_poly.pdbx_strand_id
1 'polypeptide(L)'
;MSAAPDAAPGTPPGTDKETFDIHEAFRRLRRVCAPWPKAAMFDLRDRGYGSPFEQLVAALVSARTRDETTIPVCLRLFAAARTPEAMAALPEEEIVRLLHGATFPEPKARDILALSRAIAADGGRVPDTLEGLTRFRGVGPKIAALTLAVGFGQPAIAVDIHVHRVVNRWGYVRASTPERTMAALERVLPRGYWIEINERLVPFGKRMCTGERPRCSACPLLTMCRQVGVTTRR
;
A
#
# COMPACT_ATOMS: atom_id res chain seq x y z
N MET A 1 -31.48 25.62 7.28
CA MET A 1 -30.27 26.40 6.89
C MET A 1 -29.47 25.53 5.92
N SER A 2 -29.59 25.89 4.63
CA SER A 2 -29.03 25.13 3.51
C SER A 2 -27.53 25.45 3.36
N ALA A 3 -26.67 24.46 3.42
CA ALA A 3 -25.25 24.63 3.15
C ALA A 3 -25.04 24.66 1.62
N ALA A 4 -24.44 25.74 1.14
CA ALA A 4 -24.08 25.94 -0.25
C ALA A 4 -23.02 24.88 -0.71
N PRO A 5 -23.07 24.47 -2.00
CA PRO A 5 -22.07 23.57 -2.54
C PRO A 5 -20.71 24.28 -2.68
N ASP A 6 -19.64 23.62 -2.23
CA ASP A 6 -18.26 24.08 -2.37
C ASP A 6 -17.93 24.40 -3.83
N ALA A 7 -17.60 25.65 -4.07
CA ALA A 7 -17.18 26.14 -5.37
C ALA A 7 -15.86 25.48 -5.80
N ALA A 8 -15.79 25.05 -7.04
CA ALA A 8 -14.58 24.55 -7.66
C ALA A 8 -13.48 25.64 -7.60
N PRO A 9 -12.27 25.35 -7.11
CA PRO A 9 -11.20 26.33 -7.07
C PRO A 9 -10.66 26.57 -8.46
N GLY A 10 -10.55 27.88 -8.79
CA GLY A 10 -10.04 28.38 -10.04
C GLY A 10 -8.68 27.80 -10.41
N THR A 11 -8.51 27.52 -11.68
CA THR A 11 -7.27 27.11 -12.34
C THR A 11 -6.22 28.22 -12.11
N PRO A 12 -5.03 27.92 -11.54
CA PRO A 12 -3.96 28.90 -11.53
C PRO A 12 -3.49 29.22 -12.95
N PRO A 13 -3.17 30.48 -13.27
CA PRO A 13 -2.77 30.88 -14.62
C PRO A 13 -1.41 30.27 -14.99
N GLY A 14 -1.34 29.69 -16.21
CA GLY A 14 -0.13 29.47 -16.93
C GLY A 14 0.62 28.17 -16.66
N THR A 15 0.16 27.09 -17.27
CA THR A 15 1.00 26.08 -17.93
C THR A 15 0.10 25.27 -18.86
N ASP A 16 0.42 25.22 -20.15
CA ASP A 16 -0.13 24.28 -21.14
C ASP A 16 0.24 22.85 -20.77
N LYS A 17 -0.36 22.32 -19.70
CA LYS A 17 -0.19 20.92 -19.31
C LYS A 17 -1.23 20.08 -20.03
N GLU A 18 -0.77 18.98 -20.59
CA GLU A 18 -1.62 17.95 -21.16
C GLU A 18 -2.69 17.50 -20.15
N THR A 19 -3.86 17.10 -20.64
CA THR A 19 -4.87 16.45 -19.81
C THR A 19 -4.26 15.19 -19.17
N PHE A 20 -4.48 14.97 -17.88
CA PHE A 20 -3.93 13.81 -17.19
C PHE A 20 -4.57 12.52 -17.71
N ASP A 21 -3.79 11.73 -18.44
CA ASP A 21 -4.17 10.42 -18.93
C ASP A 21 -3.63 9.33 -17.98
N ILE A 22 -4.53 8.64 -17.31
CA ILE A 22 -4.19 7.58 -16.35
C ILE A 22 -3.57 6.36 -17.03
N HIS A 23 -4.00 6.00 -18.25
CA HIS A 23 -3.45 4.87 -19.00
C HIS A 23 -1.99 5.13 -19.39
N GLU A 24 -1.73 6.31 -19.91
CA GLU A 24 -0.38 6.77 -20.24
C GLU A 24 0.48 6.89 -18.98
N ALA A 25 -0.07 7.37 -17.87
CA ALA A 25 0.65 7.44 -16.61
C ALA A 25 1.13 6.03 -16.16
N PHE A 26 0.25 5.02 -16.19
CA PHE A 26 0.65 3.65 -15.83
C PHE A 26 1.64 3.05 -16.83
N ARG A 27 1.52 3.34 -18.13
CA ARG A 27 2.48 2.92 -19.14
C ARG A 27 3.88 3.47 -18.83
N ARG A 28 4.00 4.76 -18.47
CA ARG A 28 5.27 5.39 -18.08
C ARG A 28 5.78 4.88 -16.74
N LEU A 29 4.88 4.65 -15.76
CA LEU A 29 5.26 4.08 -14.46
C LEU A 29 5.86 2.68 -14.58
N ARG A 30 5.28 1.80 -15.41
CA ARG A 30 5.83 0.46 -15.65
C ARG A 30 7.27 0.52 -16.14
N ARG A 31 7.60 1.46 -17.02
CA ARG A 31 8.96 1.65 -17.55
C ARG A 31 9.91 2.20 -16.49
N VAL A 32 9.53 3.29 -15.81
CA VAL A 32 10.44 3.97 -14.87
C VAL A 32 10.65 3.15 -13.59
N CYS A 33 9.64 2.38 -13.15
CA CYS A 33 9.76 1.54 -11.96
C CYS A 33 10.43 0.18 -12.21
N ALA A 34 10.56 -0.25 -13.47
CA ALA A 34 11.09 -1.58 -13.81
C ALA A 34 12.44 -1.92 -13.16
N PRO A 35 13.44 -1.01 -13.10
CA PRO A 35 14.75 -1.30 -12.49
C PRO A 35 14.73 -1.15 -10.95
N TRP A 36 13.62 -0.75 -10.33
CA TRP A 36 13.59 -0.47 -8.90
C TRP A 36 13.06 -1.65 -8.09
N PRO A 37 13.52 -1.81 -6.84
CA PRO A 37 12.92 -2.76 -5.92
C PRO A 37 11.42 -2.54 -5.80
N LYS A 38 10.66 -3.64 -5.82
CA LYS A 38 9.21 -3.61 -5.64
C LYS A 38 8.84 -3.22 -4.20
N ALA A 39 7.60 -2.82 -4.00
CA ALA A 39 7.02 -2.71 -2.66
C ALA A 39 7.00 -4.10 -1.99
N ALA A 40 7.21 -4.15 -0.67
CA ALA A 40 7.49 -5.38 0.07
C ALA A 40 6.48 -6.52 -0.18
N MET A 41 5.18 -6.21 -0.25
CA MET A 41 4.16 -7.23 -0.47
C MET A 41 4.30 -7.93 -1.82
N PHE A 42 4.58 -7.16 -2.87
CA PHE A 42 4.78 -7.67 -4.23
C PHE A 42 6.14 -8.41 -4.37
N ASP A 43 7.18 -7.93 -3.70
CA ASP A 43 8.47 -8.64 -3.65
C ASP A 43 8.33 -10.02 -2.96
N LEU A 44 7.65 -10.07 -1.80
CA LEU A 44 7.41 -11.31 -1.07
C LEU A 44 6.56 -12.29 -1.89
N ARG A 45 5.49 -11.82 -2.56
CA ARG A 45 4.67 -12.64 -3.46
C ARG A 45 5.53 -13.27 -4.55
N ASP A 46 6.37 -12.48 -5.21
CA ASP A 46 7.21 -12.95 -6.32
C ASP A 46 8.31 -13.92 -5.85
N ARG A 47 8.64 -13.91 -4.57
CA ARG A 47 9.52 -14.91 -3.91
C ARG A 47 8.79 -16.17 -3.44
N GLY A 48 7.49 -16.30 -3.73
CA GLY A 48 6.69 -17.46 -3.34
C GLY A 48 6.01 -17.37 -1.97
N TYR A 49 5.93 -16.17 -1.38
CA TYR A 49 5.20 -15.89 -0.14
C TYR A 49 3.90 -15.12 -0.47
N GLY A 50 3.07 -15.70 -1.30
CA GLY A 50 1.90 -15.04 -1.89
C GLY A 50 0.56 -15.52 -1.34
N SER A 51 0.50 -16.48 -0.41
CA SER A 51 -0.77 -16.91 0.15
C SER A 51 -1.48 -15.77 0.91
N PRO A 52 -2.82 -15.79 1.00
CA PRO A 52 -3.57 -14.78 1.74
C PRO A 52 -3.10 -14.61 3.19
N PHE A 53 -2.75 -15.71 3.87
CA PHE A 53 -2.24 -15.67 5.23
C PHE A 53 -0.86 -14.99 5.30
N GLU A 54 0.08 -15.40 4.45
CA GLU A 54 1.41 -14.79 4.40
C GLU A 54 1.32 -13.28 4.09
N GLN A 55 0.45 -12.88 3.17
CA GLN A 55 0.27 -11.48 2.81
C GLN A 55 -0.39 -10.67 3.93
N LEU A 56 -1.35 -11.24 4.67
CA LEU A 56 -1.95 -10.61 5.83
C LEU A 56 -0.91 -10.36 6.94
N VAL A 57 -0.12 -11.38 7.27
CA VAL A 57 0.96 -11.28 8.27
C VAL A 57 2.02 -10.28 7.81
N ALA A 58 2.48 -10.35 6.56
CA ALA A 58 3.47 -9.44 6.01
C ALA A 58 2.98 -7.99 6.01
N ALA A 59 1.70 -7.75 5.70
CA ALA A 59 1.12 -6.42 5.72
C ALA A 59 1.07 -5.84 7.15
N LEU A 60 0.80 -6.67 8.18
CA LEU A 60 0.91 -6.27 9.58
C LEU A 60 2.36 -5.92 9.95
N VAL A 61 3.34 -6.76 9.57
CA VAL A 61 4.76 -6.49 9.81
C VAL A 61 5.17 -5.17 9.16
N SER A 62 4.68 -4.89 7.94
CA SER A 62 5.02 -3.69 7.17
C SER A 62 4.49 -2.39 7.77
N ALA A 63 3.48 -2.45 8.66
CA ALA A 63 2.91 -1.27 9.29
C ALA A 63 4.00 -0.47 10.03
N ARG A 64 4.24 0.78 9.59
CA ARG A 64 5.31 1.67 10.10
C ARG A 64 6.74 1.09 10.00
N THR A 65 6.94 0.00 9.27
CA THR A 65 8.26 -0.60 9.02
C THR A 65 8.63 -0.38 7.54
N ARG A 66 9.88 -0.01 7.29
CA ARG A 66 10.37 0.18 5.91
C ARG A 66 10.43 -1.15 5.17
N ASP A 67 10.24 -1.14 3.84
CA ASP A 67 10.27 -2.37 3.03
C ASP A 67 11.61 -3.12 3.16
N GLU A 68 12.71 -2.37 3.25
CA GLU A 68 14.08 -2.91 3.40
C GLU A 68 14.24 -3.72 4.69
N THR A 69 13.42 -3.43 5.70
CA THR A 69 13.36 -4.18 6.97
C THR A 69 12.24 -5.22 6.93
N THR A 70 11.08 -4.90 6.35
CA THR A 70 9.92 -5.79 6.28
C THR A 70 10.26 -7.11 5.60
N ILE A 71 10.92 -7.06 4.44
CA ILE A 71 11.25 -8.25 3.65
C ILE A 71 12.09 -9.24 4.47
N PRO A 72 13.28 -8.91 5.00
CA PRO A 72 14.08 -9.87 5.75
C PRO A 72 13.40 -10.35 7.04
N VAL A 73 12.60 -9.50 7.69
CA VAL A 73 11.82 -9.92 8.87
C VAL A 73 10.77 -10.95 8.49
N CYS A 74 10.00 -10.72 7.42
CA CYS A 74 9.01 -11.69 6.95
C CYS A 74 9.66 -13.00 6.52
N LEU A 75 10.80 -12.96 5.83
CA LEU A 75 11.51 -14.18 5.42
C LEU A 75 11.94 -15.02 6.63
N ARG A 76 12.42 -14.40 7.72
CA ARG A 76 12.73 -15.11 8.97
C ARG A 76 11.48 -15.72 9.60
N LEU A 77 10.41 -14.94 9.69
CA LEU A 77 9.15 -15.39 10.27
C LEU A 77 8.56 -16.56 9.48
N PHE A 78 8.53 -16.47 8.17
CA PHE A 78 7.99 -17.51 7.30
C PHE A 78 8.89 -18.74 7.17
N ALA A 79 10.20 -18.62 7.45
CA ALA A 79 11.06 -19.78 7.59
C ALA A 79 10.67 -20.65 8.81
N ALA A 80 10.10 -20.02 9.85
CA ALA A 80 9.63 -20.74 11.04
C ALA A 80 8.17 -21.22 10.88
N ALA A 81 7.26 -20.39 10.33
CA ALA A 81 5.84 -20.72 10.21
C ALA A 81 5.21 -20.01 9.00
N ARG A 82 4.59 -20.78 8.10
CA ARG A 82 3.94 -20.27 6.87
C ARG A 82 2.42 -20.45 6.86
N THR A 83 1.87 -21.22 7.80
CA THR A 83 0.43 -21.47 7.89
C THR A 83 -0.15 -20.91 9.18
N PRO A 84 -1.47 -20.67 9.25
CA PRO A 84 -2.12 -20.25 10.48
C PRO A 84 -1.84 -21.19 11.66
N GLU A 85 -1.89 -22.49 11.43
CA GLU A 85 -1.68 -23.52 12.45
C GLU A 85 -0.23 -23.50 12.97
N ALA A 86 0.74 -23.46 12.05
CA ALA A 86 2.14 -23.41 12.42
C ALA A 86 2.49 -22.12 13.19
N MET A 87 1.93 -20.97 12.75
CA MET A 87 2.13 -19.68 13.42
C MET A 87 1.45 -19.63 14.79
N ALA A 88 0.24 -20.20 14.91
CA ALA A 88 -0.50 -20.29 16.17
C ALA A 88 0.17 -21.18 17.22
N ALA A 89 1.01 -22.11 16.79
CA ALA A 89 1.78 -23.01 17.66
C ALA A 89 3.07 -22.38 18.22
N LEU A 90 3.52 -21.25 17.63
CA LEU A 90 4.72 -20.56 18.14
C LEU A 90 4.42 -19.85 19.47
N PRO A 91 5.36 -19.85 20.44
CA PRO A 91 5.32 -18.95 21.59
C PRO A 91 5.35 -17.48 21.15
N GLU A 92 4.66 -16.60 21.89
CA GLU A 92 4.66 -15.17 21.59
C GLU A 92 6.08 -14.59 21.58
N GLU A 93 6.90 -14.98 22.53
CA GLU A 93 8.31 -14.56 22.67
C GLU A 93 9.14 -14.93 21.43
N GLU A 94 8.86 -16.08 20.84
CA GLU A 94 9.53 -16.51 19.62
C GLU A 94 9.12 -15.65 18.43
N ILE A 95 7.84 -15.31 18.31
CA ILE A 95 7.37 -14.38 17.26
C ILE A 95 8.02 -13.00 17.45
N VAL A 96 8.09 -12.49 18.69
CA VAL A 96 8.81 -11.22 19.00
C VAL A 96 10.25 -11.29 18.53
N ARG A 97 10.96 -12.38 18.84
CA ARG A 97 12.35 -12.60 18.42
C ARG A 97 12.51 -12.60 16.90
N LEU A 98 11.61 -13.27 16.20
CA LEU A 98 11.59 -13.34 14.73
C LEU A 98 11.26 -11.97 14.09
N LEU A 99 10.47 -11.14 14.78
CA LEU A 99 10.12 -9.78 14.36
C LEU A 99 11.23 -8.74 14.67
N HIS A 100 12.36 -9.15 15.24
CA HIS A 100 13.46 -8.21 15.54
C HIS A 100 13.83 -7.34 14.33
N GLY A 101 13.91 -6.03 14.57
CA GLY A 101 14.13 -5.00 13.54
C GLY A 101 12.86 -4.36 13.01
N ALA A 102 11.69 -4.99 13.11
CA ALA A 102 10.43 -4.34 12.81
C ALA A 102 10.06 -3.33 13.91
N THR A 103 9.31 -2.30 13.54
CA THR A 103 8.75 -1.35 14.54
C THR A 103 7.66 -2.04 15.35
N PHE A 104 7.67 -1.81 16.68
CA PHE A 104 6.68 -2.36 17.61
C PHE A 104 6.51 -3.89 17.51
N PRO A 105 7.59 -4.69 17.72
CA PRO A 105 7.53 -6.13 17.53
C PRO A 105 6.55 -6.82 18.49
N GLU A 106 6.47 -6.41 19.76
CA GLU A 106 5.60 -7.04 20.77
C GLU A 106 4.11 -6.86 20.44
N PRO A 107 3.56 -5.66 20.16
CA PRO A 107 2.18 -5.54 19.72
C PRO A 107 1.88 -6.34 18.46
N LYS A 108 2.81 -6.35 17.49
CA LYS A 108 2.64 -7.12 16.25
C LYS A 108 2.62 -8.62 16.50
N ALA A 109 3.50 -9.13 17.37
CA ALA A 109 3.52 -10.55 17.74
C ALA A 109 2.18 -10.98 18.32
N ARG A 110 1.64 -10.21 19.27
CA ARG A 110 0.31 -10.47 19.85
C ARG A 110 -0.79 -10.48 18.81
N ASP A 111 -0.78 -9.50 17.89
CA ASP A 111 -1.79 -9.40 16.84
C ASP A 111 -1.66 -10.56 15.83
N ILE A 112 -0.45 -10.90 15.41
CA ILE A 112 -0.17 -12.04 14.53
C ILE A 112 -0.59 -13.36 15.20
N LEU A 113 -0.24 -13.58 16.45
CA LEU A 113 -0.61 -14.79 17.17
C LEU A 113 -2.13 -14.92 17.33
N ALA A 114 -2.81 -13.83 17.69
CA ALA A 114 -4.25 -13.81 17.88
C ALA A 114 -5.00 -14.11 16.57
N LEU A 115 -4.62 -13.44 15.45
CA LEU A 115 -5.24 -13.70 14.15
C LEU A 115 -4.94 -15.12 13.64
N SER A 116 -3.72 -15.62 13.87
CA SER A 116 -3.35 -16.98 13.46
C SER A 116 -4.18 -18.04 14.16
N ARG A 117 -4.38 -17.88 15.48
CA ARG A 117 -5.26 -18.76 16.27
C ARG A 117 -6.71 -18.72 15.79
N ALA A 118 -7.23 -17.52 15.52
CA ALA A 118 -8.59 -17.35 15.03
C ALA A 118 -8.78 -17.98 13.64
N ILE A 119 -7.83 -17.79 12.73
CA ILE A 119 -7.88 -18.37 11.38
C ILE A 119 -7.71 -19.89 11.43
N ALA A 120 -6.78 -20.41 12.25
CA ALA A 120 -6.62 -21.86 12.46
C ALA A 120 -7.88 -22.51 13.01
N ALA A 121 -8.55 -21.86 13.98
CA ALA A 121 -9.82 -22.33 14.55
C ALA A 121 -10.97 -22.35 13.51
N ASP A 122 -10.91 -21.52 12.48
CA ASP A 122 -11.85 -21.50 11.33
C ASP A 122 -11.37 -22.37 10.16
N GLY A 123 -10.58 -23.40 10.43
CA GLY A 123 -10.09 -24.34 9.43
C GLY A 123 -9.04 -23.77 8.49
N GLY A 124 -8.25 -22.79 8.93
CA GLY A 124 -7.17 -22.17 8.17
C GLY A 124 -7.64 -21.16 7.11
N ARG A 125 -8.91 -20.81 7.10
CA ARG A 125 -9.53 -19.97 6.09
C ARG A 125 -9.36 -18.48 6.41
N VAL A 126 -8.55 -17.78 5.62
CA VAL A 126 -8.43 -16.31 5.70
C VAL A 126 -9.68 -15.67 5.10
N PRO A 127 -10.33 -14.72 5.78
CA PRO A 127 -11.45 -13.97 5.18
C PRO A 127 -11.04 -13.24 3.91
N ASP A 128 -11.90 -13.28 2.89
CA ASP A 128 -11.68 -12.69 1.57
C ASP A 128 -12.48 -11.40 1.32
N THR A 129 -12.92 -10.75 2.41
CA THR A 129 -13.64 -9.48 2.39
C THR A 129 -12.98 -8.43 3.28
N LEU A 130 -13.15 -7.16 2.93
CA LEU A 130 -12.63 -6.04 3.73
C LEU A 130 -13.16 -6.10 5.16
N GLU A 131 -14.46 -6.33 5.32
CA GLU A 131 -15.12 -6.43 6.61
C GLU A 131 -14.56 -7.60 7.43
N GLY A 132 -14.44 -8.79 6.83
CA GLY A 132 -13.91 -9.97 7.51
C GLY A 132 -12.48 -9.77 8.00
N LEU A 133 -11.62 -9.16 7.17
CA LEU A 133 -10.23 -8.90 7.53
C LEU A 133 -10.09 -7.83 8.61
N THR A 134 -10.89 -6.76 8.56
CA THR A 134 -10.81 -5.66 9.55
C THR A 134 -11.33 -6.02 10.94
N ARG A 135 -11.92 -7.21 11.12
CA ARG A 135 -12.26 -7.75 12.47
C ARG A 135 -11.03 -8.13 13.26
N PHE A 136 -9.92 -8.44 12.62
CA PHE A 136 -8.68 -8.75 13.33
C PHE A 136 -8.04 -7.46 13.89
N ARG A 137 -7.61 -7.54 15.15
CA ARG A 137 -6.87 -6.43 15.78
C ARG A 137 -5.61 -6.12 14.99
N GLY A 138 -5.32 -4.84 14.81
CA GLY A 138 -4.18 -4.36 14.04
C GLY A 138 -4.42 -4.32 12.52
N VAL A 139 -5.48 -4.91 12.01
CA VAL A 139 -5.82 -4.93 10.58
C VAL A 139 -6.77 -3.78 10.25
N GLY A 140 -6.22 -2.69 9.75
CA GLY A 140 -7.01 -1.56 9.23
C GLY A 140 -7.30 -1.71 7.72
N PRO A 141 -8.06 -0.75 7.14
CA PRO A 141 -8.48 -0.80 5.73
C PRO A 141 -7.33 -0.99 4.74
N LYS A 142 -6.17 -0.35 4.98
CA LYS A 142 -4.99 -0.50 4.12
C LYS A 142 -4.43 -1.92 4.13
N ILE A 143 -4.31 -2.53 5.32
CA ILE A 143 -3.78 -3.91 5.47
C ILE A 143 -4.74 -4.89 4.82
N ALA A 144 -6.04 -4.75 5.08
CA ALA A 144 -7.07 -5.56 4.46
C ALA A 144 -7.06 -5.44 2.93
N ALA A 145 -6.98 -4.22 2.39
CA ALA A 145 -6.91 -4.00 0.94
C ALA A 145 -5.63 -4.60 0.32
N LEU A 146 -4.47 -4.52 0.98
CA LEU A 146 -3.24 -5.18 0.52
C LEU A 146 -3.39 -6.70 0.50
N THR A 147 -4.00 -7.29 1.56
CA THR A 147 -4.25 -8.72 1.63
C THR A 147 -5.18 -9.18 0.50
N LEU A 148 -6.27 -8.45 0.24
CA LEU A 148 -7.17 -8.73 -0.87
C LEU A 148 -6.47 -8.60 -2.23
N ALA A 149 -5.71 -7.52 -2.42
CA ALA A 149 -5.03 -7.24 -3.68
C ALA A 149 -3.92 -8.26 -3.99
N VAL A 150 -3.03 -8.52 -3.03
CA VAL A 150 -1.81 -9.30 -3.30
C VAL A 150 -2.00 -10.77 -2.95
N GLY A 151 -2.72 -11.07 -1.86
CA GLY A 151 -2.96 -12.44 -1.41
C GLY A 151 -4.06 -13.15 -2.18
N PHE A 152 -5.16 -12.46 -2.47
CA PHE A 152 -6.30 -13.04 -3.19
C PHE A 152 -6.36 -12.66 -4.67
N GLY A 153 -5.55 -11.70 -5.13
CA GLY A 153 -5.64 -11.17 -6.49
C GLY A 153 -6.96 -10.42 -6.77
N GLN A 154 -7.67 -10.01 -5.74
CA GLN A 154 -8.93 -9.28 -5.87
C GLN A 154 -8.66 -7.79 -6.12
N PRO A 155 -9.43 -7.13 -7.00
CA PRO A 155 -9.29 -5.70 -7.19
C PRO A 155 -9.61 -4.92 -5.92
N ALA A 156 -8.56 -4.46 -5.23
CA ALA A 156 -8.65 -3.60 -4.04
C ALA A 156 -7.57 -2.51 -4.09
N ILE A 157 -7.92 -1.31 -3.64
CA ILE A 157 -7.02 -0.15 -3.65
C ILE A 157 -6.41 0.00 -2.26
N ALA A 158 -5.11 -0.26 -2.14
CA ALA A 158 -4.38 0.03 -0.91
C ALA A 158 -3.71 1.40 -1.01
N VAL A 159 -4.16 2.35 -0.19
CA VAL A 159 -3.60 3.70 -0.15
C VAL A 159 -2.67 3.87 1.04
N ASP A 160 -1.38 4.02 0.75
CA ASP A 160 -0.38 4.44 1.73
C ASP A 160 -0.01 5.92 1.53
N ILE A 161 0.95 6.41 2.30
CA ILE A 161 1.43 7.79 2.19
C ILE A 161 2.00 8.13 0.82
N HIS A 162 2.54 7.15 0.09
CA HIS A 162 3.09 7.35 -1.26
C HIS A 162 1.97 7.47 -2.28
N VAL A 163 1.03 6.53 -2.30
CA VAL A 163 -0.15 6.58 -3.17
C VAL A 163 -0.92 7.88 -2.94
N HIS A 164 -1.26 8.17 -1.67
CA HIS A 164 -1.96 9.40 -1.28
C HIS A 164 -1.27 10.65 -1.84
N ARG A 165 0.02 10.80 -1.55
CA ARG A 165 0.80 11.97 -1.99
C ARG A 165 0.86 12.10 -3.50
N VAL A 166 1.16 11.01 -4.20
CA VAL A 166 1.42 11.03 -5.63
C VAL A 166 0.17 11.39 -6.42
N VAL A 167 -0.97 10.73 -6.15
CA VAL A 167 -2.22 10.98 -6.91
C VAL A 167 -2.80 12.37 -6.66
N ASN A 168 -2.61 12.92 -5.44
CA ASN A 168 -2.98 14.29 -5.11
C ASN A 168 -2.06 15.31 -5.84
N ARG A 169 -0.74 15.05 -5.88
CA ARG A 169 0.21 15.90 -6.63
C ARG A 169 -0.03 15.89 -8.13
N TRP A 170 -0.48 14.76 -8.69
CA TRP A 170 -0.90 14.71 -10.07
C TRP A 170 -2.11 15.62 -10.36
N GLY A 171 -2.92 15.90 -9.33
CA GLY A 171 -4.24 16.50 -9.48
C GLY A 171 -5.28 15.51 -10.01
N TYR A 172 -4.99 14.21 -9.94
CA TYR A 172 -5.90 13.15 -10.38
C TYR A 172 -7.06 12.97 -9.41
N VAL A 173 -6.78 13.11 -8.10
CA VAL A 173 -7.79 13.23 -7.04
C VAL A 173 -7.41 14.38 -6.12
N ARG A 174 -8.40 14.85 -5.33
CA ARG A 174 -8.19 15.82 -4.26
C ARG A 174 -8.78 15.27 -2.97
N ALA A 175 -7.91 14.87 -2.06
CA ALA A 175 -8.31 14.26 -0.79
C ALA A 175 -7.32 14.59 0.31
N SER A 176 -7.81 14.83 1.53
CA SER A 176 -7.00 15.28 2.68
C SER A 176 -6.39 14.13 3.48
N THR A 177 -6.92 12.90 3.35
CA THR A 177 -6.42 11.72 4.06
C THR A 177 -6.29 10.51 3.13
N PRO A 178 -5.50 9.49 3.49
CA PRO A 178 -5.40 8.25 2.72
C PRO A 178 -6.76 7.55 2.51
N GLU A 179 -7.63 7.54 3.53
CA GLU A 179 -8.95 6.91 3.47
C GLU A 179 -9.86 7.64 2.45
N ARG A 180 -9.86 8.98 2.49
CA ARG A 180 -10.58 9.79 1.50
C ARG A 180 -10.00 9.64 0.10
N THR A 181 -8.68 9.46 0.00
CA THR A 181 -8.02 9.18 -1.29
C THR A 181 -8.45 7.82 -1.84
N MET A 182 -8.56 6.79 -1.01
CA MET A 182 -9.06 5.47 -1.41
C MET A 182 -10.48 5.60 -1.98
N ALA A 183 -11.40 6.22 -1.25
CA ALA A 183 -12.77 6.43 -1.70
C ALA A 183 -12.86 7.27 -2.99
N ALA A 184 -11.96 8.25 -3.18
CA ALA A 184 -11.90 9.03 -4.41
C ALA A 184 -11.39 8.20 -5.59
N LEU A 185 -10.35 7.39 -5.37
CA LEU A 185 -9.79 6.51 -6.40
C LEU A 185 -10.77 5.43 -6.84
N GLU A 186 -11.55 4.85 -5.94
CA GLU A 186 -12.59 3.86 -6.26
C GLU A 186 -13.61 4.38 -7.28
N ARG A 187 -13.84 5.69 -7.30
CA ARG A 187 -14.79 6.34 -8.22
C ARG A 187 -14.20 6.62 -9.60
N VAL A 188 -12.89 6.88 -9.69
CA VAL A 188 -12.28 7.42 -10.91
C VAL A 188 -11.18 6.53 -11.51
N LEU A 189 -10.56 5.66 -10.71
CA LEU A 189 -9.49 4.80 -11.20
C LEU A 189 -10.08 3.57 -11.90
N PRO A 190 -9.75 3.30 -13.17
CA PRO A 190 -10.18 2.07 -13.85
C PRO A 190 -9.77 0.83 -13.05
N ARG A 191 -10.69 -0.12 -12.89
CA ARG A 191 -10.56 -1.28 -12.01
C ARG A 191 -9.30 -2.13 -12.28
N GLY A 192 -8.84 -2.16 -13.51
CA GLY A 192 -7.60 -2.86 -13.90
C GLY A 192 -6.33 -2.32 -13.24
N TYR A 193 -6.35 -1.11 -12.67
CA TYR A 193 -5.20 -0.51 -11.99
C TYR A 193 -5.28 -0.59 -10.46
N TRP A 194 -6.34 -1.15 -9.89
CA TRP A 194 -6.56 -1.13 -8.43
C TRP A 194 -5.45 -1.85 -7.64
N ILE A 195 -4.95 -2.97 -8.14
CA ILE A 195 -3.81 -3.67 -7.54
C ILE A 195 -2.51 -2.92 -7.89
N GLU A 196 -2.35 -2.59 -9.16
CA GLU A 196 -1.10 -2.05 -9.70
C GLU A 196 -0.75 -0.67 -9.12
N ILE A 197 -1.75 0.12 -8.69
CA ILE A 197 -1.50 1.46 -8.16
C ILE A 197 -0.53 1.45 -6.97
N ASN A 198 -0.69 0.52 -6.03
CA ASN A 198 0.23 0.40 -4.90
C ASN A 198 1.59 -0.14 -5.36
N GLU A 199 1.60 -1.16 -6.22
CA GLU A 199 2.82 -1.75 -6.77
C GLU A 199 3.74 -0.71 -7.42
N ARG A 200 3.15 0.24 -8.17
CA ARG A 200 3.92 1.26 -8.92
C ARG A 200 4.17 2.53 -8.09
N LEU A 201 3.17 3.00 -7.32
CA LEU A 201 3.32 4.30 -6.67
C LEU A 201 4.14 4.26 -5.39
N VAL A 202 4.31 3.11 -4.74
CA VAL A 202 5.22 2.99 -3.60
C VAL A 202 6.67 3.20 -4.02
N PRO A 203 7.26 2.44 -4.96
CA PRO A 203 8.63 2.71 -5.42
C PRO A 203 8.78 4.06 -6.11
N PHE A 204 7.77 4.51 -6.88
CA PHE A 204 7.78 5.83 -7.50
C PHE A 204 7.80 6.97 -6.46
N GLY A 205 6.98 6.86 -5.43
CA GLY A 205 6.94 7.83 -4.33
C GLY A 205 8.21 7.84 -3.47
N LYS A 206 8.90 6.72 -3.36
CA LYS A 206 10.19 6.62 -2.66
C LYS A 206 11.34 7.25 -3.44
N ARG A 207 11.36 7.12 -4.76
CA ARG A 207 12.54 7.41 -5.59
C ARG A 207 12.38 8.65 -6.48
N MET A 208 11.19 8.91 -7.00
CA MET A 208 10.91 10.01 -7.92
C MET A 208 10.06 11.11 -7.26
N CYS A 209 8.83 10.81 -6.88
CA CYS A 209 7.91 11.75 -6.26
C CYS A 209 8.06 11.76 -4.73
N THR A 210 9.26 12.05 -4.24
CA THR A 210 9.62 12.06 -2.80
C THR A 210 8.80 13.07 -2.00
N GLY A 211 8.75 12.93 -0.67
CA GLY A 211 8.01 13.83 0.23
C GLY A 211 8.46 15.28 0.07
N GLU A 212 9.72 15.51 0.36
CA GLU A 212 10.41 16.78 0.14
C GLU A 212 11.09 16.76 -1.23
N ARG A 213 11.31 17.90 -1.86
CA ARG A 213 12.07 18.11 -3.10
C ARG A 213 11.96 16.95 -4.12
N PRO A 214 10.77 16.66 -4.68
CA PRO A 214 10.59 15.62 -5.68
C PRO A 214 11.45 15.90 -6.92
N ARG A 215 11.85 14.82 -7.63
CA ARG A 215 12.68 14.88 -8.83
C ARG A 215 11.82 15.21 -10.06
N CYS A 216 11.19 16.38 -10.06
CA CYS A 216 10.22 16.73 -11.11
C CYS A 216 10.88 16.91 -12.47
N SER A 217 12.11 17.44 -12.56
CA SER A 217 12.82 17.64 -13.83
C SER A 217 13.12 16.34 -14.59
N ALA A 218 13.30 15.23 -13.86
CA ALA A 218 13.50 13.90 -14.43
C ALA A 218 12.22 13.03 -14.45
N CYS A 219 11.07 13.59 -14.03
CA CYS A 219 9.84 12.82 -13.90
C CYS A 219 9.17 12.61 -15.26
N PRO A 220 8.92 11.35 -15.68
CA PRO A 220 8.27 11.09 -16.96
C PRO A 220 6.82 11.56 -17.04
N LEU A 221 6.22 11.94 -15.91
CA LEU A 221 4.84 12.42 -15.84
C LEU A 221 4.73 13.95 -15.76
N LEU A 222 5.86 14.68 -15.89
CA LEU A 222 5.90 16.13 -15.68
C LEU A 222 4.93 16.90 -16.59
N THR A 223 4.79 16.47 -17.86
CA THR A 223 3.94 17.15 -18.85
C THR A 223 2.46 17.15 -18.49
N MET A 224 1.98 16.10 -17.82
CA MET A 224 0.60 15.95 -17.41
C MET A 224 0.37 16.19 -15.91
N CYS A 225 1.42 16.18 -15.07
CA CYS A 225 1.32 16.32 -13.61
C CYS A 225 1.04 17.77 -13.19
N ARG A 226 -0.03 18.02 -12.43
CA ARG A 226 -0.40 19.36 -11.92
C ARG A 226 0.56 19.89 -10.86
N GLN A 227 1.39 19.03 -10.25
CA GLN A 227 2.34 19.39 -9.18
C GLN A 227 1.67 20.06 -7.96
N VAL A 228 0.46 19.66 -7.62
CA VAL A 228 -0.31 20.24 -6.50
C VAL A 228 0.49 20.14 -5.20
N GLY A 229 0.67 21.27 -4.51
CA GLY A 229 1.39 21.35 -3.24
C GLY A 229 2.91 21.12 -3.34
N VAL A 230 3.50 21.15 -4.53
CA VAL A 230 4.94 21.09 -4.74
C VAL A 230 5.52 22.50 -4.74
N THR A 231 6.12 22.90 -3.61
CA THR A 231 6.76 24.22 -3.46
C THR A 231 8.23 24.22 -3.85
N THR A 232 8.93 23.10 -3.63
CA THR A 232 10.35 22.91 -3.98
C THR A 232 10.52 21.62 -4.76
N ARG A 233 11.38 21.64 -5.79
CA ARG A 233 11.65 20.49 -6.67
C ARG A 233 13.11 20.46 -7.13
N ARG A 234 13.56 19.34 -7.64
CA ARG A 234 14.86 19.12 -8.30
C ARG A 234 14.71 18.34 -9.59
#